data_40737872a5e82d7d3b0756f3bfa4cb1d
#
_entry.id   40737872a5e82d7d3b0756f3bfa4cb1d
#
_cell.length_a   1.000
_cell.length_b   1.000
_cell.length_c   1.000
_cell.angle_alpha   90.00
_cell.angle_beta   90.00
_cell.angle_gamma   90.00
#
_symmetry.space_group_name_H-M   'P 1'
#
loop_
_entity.id
_entity.type
_entity.pdbx_description
1 polymer ?
#
loop_
_entity_poly.entity_id
_entity_poly.type
_entity_poly.pdbx_seq_one_letter_code
_entity_poly.pdbx_strand_id
1 'polypeptide(L)'
;MEQNLNDKPLSNMQIARYIESLRKEMNFDDEVYGLVKSDLEDGLTQEQTEKYLDKNFNIGQMRVLSEGLHKGIPEELFNILHNNKLSGNQMKVSLEFYEKGVPVETIQEAVARGEKPVVMRRLYEEVLAQLSKAAEQYTQDSEYVNC
;
A
#
# COMPACT_ATOMS: atom_id res chain seq x y z
N MET A 1 -20.71 23.92 -10.29
CA MET A 1 -19.50 23.23 -10.74
C MET A 1 -19.64 21.74 -10.49
N GLU A 2 -19.61 20.97 -11.53
CA GLU A 2 -19.78 19.53 -11.40
C GLU A 2 -18.49 18.93 -10.82
N GLN A 3 -18.64 18.09 -9.83
CA GLN A 3 -17.52 17.37 -9.25
C GLN A 3 -17.41 16.03 -9.96
N ASN A 4 -16.18 15.65 -10.24
CA ASN A 4 -15.89 14.37 -10.86
C ASN A 4 -16.30 13.25 -9.90
N LEU A 5 -17.18 12.35 -10.33
CA LEU A 5 -17.64 11.22 -9.52
C LEU A 5 -16.48 10.30 -9.11
N ASN A 6 -15.39 10.28 -9.89
CA ASN A 6 -14.23 9.44 -9.60
C ASN A 6 -13.47 9.90 -8.35
N ASP A 7 -13.61 11.16 -7.95
CA ASP A 7 -12.87 11.75 -6.83
C ASP A 7 -13.63 11.73 -5.52
N LYS A 8 -14.84 11.18 -5.49
CA LYS A 8 -15.71 11.20 -4.32
C LYS A 8 -16.11 9.80 -3.87
N PRO A 9 -16.31 9.61 -2.56
CA PRO A 9 -16.97 8.39 -2.08
C PRO A 9 -18.34 8.26 -2.71
N LEU A 10 -18.71 7.05 -3.09
CA LEU A 10 -19.97 6.77 -3.78
C LEU A 10 -21.06 6.38 -2.79
N SER A 11 -22.31 6.69 -3.12
CA SER A 11 -23.47 6.17 -2.40
C SER A 11 -23.62 4.67 -2.66
N ASN A 12 -24.41 3.97 -1.84
CA ASN A 12 -24.64 2.54 -2.02
C ASN A 12 -25.19 2.21 -3.40
N MET A 13 -26.08 3.04 -3.92
CA MET A 13 -26.66 2.83 -5.25
C MET A 13 -25.60 3.02 -6.34
N GLN A 14 -24.75 4.02 -6.20
CA GLN A 14 -23.67 4.26 -7.15
C GLN A 14 -22.64 3.12 -7.12
N ILE A 15 -22.35 2.60 -5.94
CA ILE A 15 -21.44 1.45 -5.78
C ILE A 15 -22.00 0.25 -6.54
N ALA A 16 -23.28 -0.07 -6.33
CA ALA A 16 -23.92 -1.20 -6.99
C ALA A 16 -23.85 -1.07 -8.51
N ARG A 17 -24.12 0.11 -9.03
CA ARG A 17 -24.06 0.39 -10.46
C ARG A 17 -22.65 0.25 -11.01
N TYR A 18 -21.67 0.76 -10.26
CA TYR A 18 -20.28 0.68 -10.66
C TYR A 18 -19.81 -0.77 -10.72
N ILE A 19 -20.12 -1.56 -9.70
CA ILE A 19 -19.76 -2.98 -9.67
C ILE A 19 -20.38 -3.74 -10.84
N GLU A 20 -21.65 -3.47 -11.13
CA GLU A 20 -22.34 -4.09 -12.27
C GLU A 20 -21.65 -3.73 -13.58
N SER A 21 -21.26 -2.47 -13.73
CA SER A 21 -20.51 -1.98 -14.88
C SER A 21 -19.18 -2.69 -15.04
N LEU A 22 -18.43 -2.83 -13.93
CA LEU A 22 -17.14 -3.53 -13.94
C LEU A 22 -17.32 -5.00 -14.36
N ARG A 23 -18.34 -5.67 -13.89
CA ARG A 23 -18.61 -7.07 -14.25
C ARG A 23 -18.84 -7.24 -15.74
N LYS A 24 -19.44 -6.25 -16.38
CA LYS A 24 -19.72 -6.28 -17.82
C LYS A 24 -18.47 -5.98 -18.65
N GLU A 25 -17.63 -5.08 -18.18
CA GLU A 25 -16.45 -4.61 -18.92
C GLU A 25 -15.19 -5.42 -18.65
N MET A 26 -15.06 -5.95 -17.44
CA MET A 26 -13.88 -6.64 -16.97
C MET A 26 -14.21 -8.06 -16.57
N ASN A 27 -13.25 -8.95 -16.72
CA ASN A 27 -13.43 -10.36 -16.36
C ASN A 27 -12.52 -10.71 -15.19
N PHE A 28 -12.89 -10.26 -14.00
CA PHE A 28 -12.19 -10.58 -12.77
C PHE A 28 -12.94 -11.68 -12.01
N ASP A 29 -12.26 -12.32 -11.07
CA ASP A 29 -12.88 -13.25 -10.14
C ASP A 29 -13.81 -12.49 -9.18
N ASP A 30 -14.80 -13.18 -8.63
CA ASP A 30 -15.78 -12.57 -7.72
C ASP A 30 -15.13 -11.90 -6.52
N GLU A 31 -14.02 -12.44 -6.04
CA GLU A 31 -13.27 -11.87 -4.92
C GLU A 31 -12.81 -10.44 -5.20
N VAL A 32 -12.47 -10.15 -6.45
CA VAL A 32 -12.00 -8.81 -6.86
C VAL A 32 -13.15 -7.81 -6.74
N TYR A 33 -14.34 -8.18 -7.24
CA TYR A 33 -15.52 -7.30 -7.14
C TYR A 33 -15.93 -7.10 -5.69
N GLY A 34 -15.78 -8.14 -4.86
CA GLY A 34 -16.03 -8.04 -3.42
C GLY A 34 -15.09 -7.05 -2.74
N LEU A 35 -13.81 -7.08 -3.11
CA LEU A 35 -12.83 -6.14 -2.58
C LEU A 35 -13.15 -4.70 -2.98
N VAL A 36 -13.47 -4.47 -4.26
CA VAL A 36 -13.83 -3.14 -4.75
C VAL A 36 -15.05 -2.61 -4.01
N LYS A 37 -16.08 -3.45 -3.87
CA LYS A 37 -17.31 -3.07 -3.17
C LYS A 37 -17.02 -2.66 -1.73
N SER A 38 -16.26 -3.48 -1.02
CA SER A 38 -15.89 -3.23 0.36
C SER A 38 -15.09 -1.91 0.48
N ASP A 39 -14.14 -1.69 -0.41
CA ASP A 39 -13.33 -0.48 -0.40
C ASP A 39 -14.15 0.78 -0.65
N LEU A 40 -15.09 0.71 -1.60
CA LEU A 40 -15.96 1.85 -1.88
C LEU A 40 -16.91 2.12 -0.71
N GLU A 41 -17.41 1.07 -0.07
CA GLU A 41 -18.24 1.21 1.14
C GLU A 41 -17.47 1.84 2.29
N ASP A 42 -16.18 1.55 2.38
CA ASP A 42 -15.28 2.08 3.41
C ASP A 42 -14.76 3.49 3.09
N GLY A 43 -15.14 4.05 1.97
CA GLY A 43 -14.85 5.43 1.64
C GLY A 43 -13.77 5.68 0.61
N LEU A 44 -13.18 4.64 0.03
CA LEU A 44 -12.27 4.86 -1.10
C LEU A 44 -13.05 5.37 -2.31
N THR A 45 -12.41 6.15 -3.13
CA THR A 45 -13.01 6.65 -4.36
C THR A 45 -12.89 5.61 -5.46
N GLN A 46 -13.70 5.77 -6.49
CA GLN A 46 -13.63 4.95 -7.68
C GLN A 46 -12.22 4.99 -8.29
N GLU A 47 -11.64 6.18 -8.39
CA GLU A 47 -10.29 6.37 -8.91
C GLU A 47 -9.25 5.59 -8.11
N GLN A 48 -9.38 5.58 -6.77
CA GLN A 48 -8.46 4.84 -5.92
C GLN A 48 -8.55 3.33 -6.16
N THR A 49 -9.76 2.77 -6.26
CA THR A 49 -9.92 1.34 -6.50
C THR A 49 -9.38 0.93 -7.87
N GLU A 50 -9.45 1.81 -8.85
CA GLU A 50 -8.93 1.53 -10.19
C GLU A 50 -7.42 1.34 -10.19
N LYS A 51 -6.72 1.89 -9.20
CA LYS A 51 -5.26 1.77 -9.13
C LYS A 51 -4.76 0.34 -8.94
N TYR A 52 -5.55 -0.54 -8.32
CA TYR A 52 -5.15 -1.93 -8.15
C TYR A 52 -5.86 -2.89 -9.11
N LEU A 53 -6.82 -2.41 -9.88
CA LEU A 53 -7.57 -3.25 -10.84
C LEU A 53 -6.72 -3.50 -12.08
N ASP A 54 -5.92 -4.55 -12.01
CA ASP A 54 -5.01 -4.94 -13.07
C ASP A 54 -4.98 -6.45 -13.11
N LYS A 55 -5.20 -7.03 -14.29
CA LYS A 55 -5.24 -8.48 -14.46
C LYS A 55 -3.90 -9.15 -14.20
N ASN A 56 -2.83 -8.39 -14.15
CA ASN A 56 -1.50 -8.91 -13.82
C ASN A 56 -1.30 -9.11 -12.31
N PHE A 57 -2.26 -8.66 -11.49
CA PHE A 57 -2.22 -8.85 -10.04
C PHE A 57 -3.23 -9.90 -9.61
N ASN A 58 -2.88 -10.70 -8.61
CA ASN A 58 -3.81 -11.62 -7.98
C ASN A 58 -4.53 -10.90 -6.83
N ILE A 59 -5.53 -11.54 -6.24
CA ILE A 59 -6.31 -10.95 -5.16
C ILE A 59 -5.45 -10.61 -3.94
N GLY A 60 -4.47 -11.45 -3.61
CA GLY A 60 -3.57 -11.19 -2.49
C GLY A 60 -2.77 -9.90 -2.67
N GLN A 61 -2.26 -9.68 -3.87
CA GLN A 61 -1.55 -8.44 -4.21
C GLN A 61 -2.49 -7.24 -4.17
N MET A 62 -3.69 -7.37 -4.73
CA MET A 62 -4.68 -6.30 -4.73
C MET A 62 -5.07 -5.89 -3.32
N ARG A 63 -5.19 -6.87 -2.40
CA ARG A 63 -5.53 -6.58 -1.01
C ARG A 63 -4.48 -5.73 -0.32
N VAL A 64 -3.20 -5.96 -0.60
CA VAL A 64 -2.13 -5.15 -0.01
C VAL A 64 -2.16 -3.73 -0.58
N LEU A 65 -2.37 -3.59 -1.89
CA LEU A 65 -2.50 -2.27 -2.50
C LEU A 65 -3.70 -1.51 -1.94
N SER A 66 -4.82 -2.21 -1.78
CA SER A 66 -6.02 -1.65 -1.13
C SER A 66 -5.70 -1.16 0.27
N GLU A 67 -5.02 -1.96 1.08
CA GLU A 67 -4.62 -1.59 2.42
C GLU A 67 -3.76 -0.32 2.41
N GLY A 68 -2.81 -0.24 1.48
CA GLY A 68 -1.98 0.95 1.33
C GLY A 68 -2.80 2.20 1.01
N LEU A 69 -3.81 2.06 0.15
CA LEU A 69 -4.70 3.17 -0.18
C LEU A 69 -5.51 3.64 1.04
N HIS A 70 -6.04 2.69 1.83
CA HIS A 70 -6.77 3.03 3.06
C HIS A 70 -5.88 3.74 4.07
N LYS A 71 -4.61 3.38 4.13
CA LYS A 71 -3.65 3.98 5.06
C LYS A 71 -3.09 5.30 4.55
N GLY A 72 -3.39 5.66 3.31
CA GLY A 72 -2.92 6.90 2.72
C GLY A 72 -1.41 6.95 2.54
N ILE A 73 -0.79 5.85 2.13
CA ILE A 73 0.65 5.82 1.91
C ILE A 73 1.05 6.78 0.78
N PRO A 74 2.30 7.28 0.80
CA PRO A 74 2.77 8.18 -0.27
C PRO A 74 2.71 7.48 -1.64
N GLU A 75 2.46 8.27 -2.66
CA GLU A 75 2.42 7.79 -4.04
C GLU A 75 3.70 7.06 -4.43
N GLU A 76 4.85 7.56 -3.98
CA GLU A 76 6.14 6.93 -4.22
C GLU A 76 6.18 5.49 -3.73
N LEU A 77 5.72 5.26 -2.50
CA LEU A 77 5.67 3.91 -1.95
C LEU A 77 4.65 3.05 -2.69
N PHE A 78 3.49 3.60 -2.99
CA PHE A 78 2.47 2.88 -3.75
C PHE A 78 3.05 2.38 -5.08
N ASN A 79 3.77 3.24 -5.79
CA ASN A 79 4.36 2.88 -7.08
C ASN A 79 5.42 1.79 -6.96
N ILE A 80 6.17 1.77 -5.87
CA ILE A 80 7.13 0.69 -5.60
C ILE A 80 6.42 -0.64 -5.38
N LEU A 81 5.33 -0.63 -4.61
CA LEU A 81 4.55 -1.83 -4.32
C LEU A 81 3.70 -2.30 -5.51
N HIS A 82 3.37 -1.40 -6.42
CA HIS A 82 2.58 -1.70 -7.62
C HIS A 82 3.47 -2.38 -8.66
N ASN A 83 3.87 -3.60 -8.35
CA ASN A 83 4.84 -4.38 -9.11
C ASN A 83 4.38 -5.83 -9.09
N ASN A 84 3.91 -6.34 -10.23
CA ASN A 84 3.35 -7.68 -10.31
C ASN A 84 4.38 -8.80 -10.11
N LYS A 85 5.66 -8.47 -10.07
CA LYS A 85 6.73 -9.43 -9.78
C LYS A 85 6.86 -9.69 -8.29
N LEU A 86 6.29 -8.82 -7.45
CA LEU A 86 6.30 -9.00 -6.02
C LEU A 86 5.14 -9.91 -5.60
N SER A 87 5.41 -10.84 -4.69
CA SER A 87 4.33 -11.60 -4.07
C SER A 87 3.55 -10.70 -3.10
N GLY A 88 2.32 -11.10 -2.79
CA GLY A 88 1.54 -10.41 -1.78
C GLY A 88 2.28 -10.30 -0.45
N ASN A 89 3.04 -11.35 -0.08
CA ASN A 89 3.82 -11.36 1.16
C ASN A 89 4.96 -10.36 1.13
N GLN A 90 5.67 -10.24 0.00
CA GLN A 90 6.73 -9.22 -0.15
C GLN A 90 6.15 -7.82 -0.01
N MET A 91 5.02 -7.56 -0.65
CA MET A 91 4.33 -6.28 -0.57
C MET A 91 3.89 -5.99 0.86
N LYS A 92 3.31 -6.98 1.53
CA LYS A 92 2.78 -6.85 2.89
C LYS A 92 3.89 -6.55 3.90
N VAL A 93 5.00 -7.26 3.84
CA VAL A 93 6.14 -7.03 4.73
C VAL A 93 6.67 -5.61 4.53
N SER A 94 6.78 -5.18 3.29
CA SER A 94 7.27 -3.83 2.99
C SER A 94 6.33 -2.75 3.53
N LEU A 95 5.03 -2.93 3.36
CA LEU A 95 4.04 -1.98 3.89
C LEU A 95 4.08 -1.95 5.42
N GLU A 96 4.13 -3.12 6.05
CA GLU A 96 4.20 -3.25 7.50
C GLU A 96 5.40 -2.49 8.07
N PHE A 97 6.58 -2.68 7.49
CA PHE A 97 7.79 -2.05 8.00
C PHE A 97 7.92 -0.58 7.64
N TYR A 98 7.33 -0.16 6.52
CA TYR A 98 7.20 1.26 6.25
C TYR A 98 6.45 1.96 7.39
N GLU A 99 5.36 1.35 7.85
CA GLU A 99 4.58 1.90 8.95
C GLU A 99 5.35 1.96 10.26
N LYS A 100 6.32 1.07 10.43
CA LYS A 100 7.19 1.06 11.61
C LYS A 100 8.34 2.06 11.51
N GLY A 101 8.51 2.70 10.36
CA GLY A 101 9.50 3.74 10.19
C GLY A 101 10.64 3.44 9.24
N VAL A 102 10.60 2.32 8.52
CA VAL A 102 11.64 2.02 7.52
C VAL A 102 11.50 3.01 6.35
N PRO A 103 12.59 3.67 5.95
CA PRO A 103 12.55 4.63 4.84
C PRO A 103 12.16 3.99 3.52
N VAL A 104 11.49 4.77 2.66
CA VAL A 104 11.09 4.32 1.33
C VAL A 104 12.28 3.84 0.52
N GLU A 105 13.42 4.50 0.63
CA GLU A 105 14.64 4.15 -0.10
C GLU A 105 15.12 2.73 0.23
N THR A 106 15.01 2.34 1.49
CA THR A 106 15.36 0.98 1.93
C THR A 106 14.42 -0.04 1.32
N ILE A 107 13.12 0.27 1.32
CA ILE A 107 12.10 -0.61 0.73
C ILE A 107 12.35 -0.75 -0.77
N GLN A 108 12.64 0.35 -1.45
CA GLN A 108 12.91 0.34 -2.88
C GLN A 108 14.09 -0.57 -3.23
N GLU A 109 15.17 -0.51 -2.45
CA GLU A 109 16.33 -1.38 -2.65
C GLU A 109 15.99 -2.85 -2.47
N ALA A 110 15.29 -3.20 -1.40
CA ALA A 110 14.92 -4.58 -1.13
C ALA A 110 14.02 -5.13 -2.22
N VAL A 111 13.06 -4.33 -2.69
CA VAL A 111 12.16 -4.68 -3.78
C VAL A 111 12.95 -4.87 -5.08
N ALA A 112 13.87 -3.96 -5.39
CA ALA A 112 14.68 -4.02 -6.61
C ALA A 112 15.56 -5.28 -6.65
N ARG A 113 16.02 -5.72 -5.48
CA ARG A 113 16.83 -6.95 -5.36
C ARG A 113 15.98 -8.22 -5.42
N GLY A 114 14.66 -8.10 -5.30
CA GLY A 114 13.76 -9.24 -5.28
C GLY A 114 13.93 -10.11 -4.05
N GLU A 115 14.25 -9.52 -2.91
CA GLU A 115 14.47 -10.25 -1.68
C GLU A 115 13.22 -11.01 -1.23
N LYS A 116 13.42 -12.19 -0.64
CA LYS A 116 12.32 -12.99 -0.09
C LYS A 116 11.73 -12.30 1.15
N PRO A 117 10.46 -12.55 1.48
CA PRO A 117 9.83 -11.91 2.65
C PRO A 117 10.63 -12.05 3.94
N VAL A 118 11.18 -13.22 4.21
CA VAL A 118 11.99 -13.47 5.41
C VAL A 118 13.24 -12.59 5.42
N VAL A 119 13.88 -12.45 4.27
CA VAL A 119 15.08 -11.62 4.12
C VAL A 119 14.72 -10.16 4.26
N MET A 120 13.64 -9.72 3.62
CA MET A 120 13.13 -8.36 3.76
C MET A 120 12.89 -8.00 5.22
N ARG A 121 12.21 -8.87 5.94
CA ARG A 121 11.91 -8.65 7.36
C ARG A 121 13.18 -8.44 8.16
N ARG A 122 14.19 -9.28 7.94
CA ARG A 122 15.47 -9.16 8.64
C ARG A 122 16.17 -7.84 8.32
N LEU A 123 16.22 -7.48 7.04
CA LEU A 123 16.85 -6.22 6.61
C LEU A 123 16.15 -5.02 7.22
N TYR A 124 14.81 -5.03 7.20
CA TYR A 124 14.03 -3.93 7.74
C TYR A 124 14.19 -3.81 9.26
N GLU A 125 14.24 -4.93 9.95
CA GLU A 125 14.48 -4.94 11.41
C GLU A 125 15.86 -4.37 11.74
N GLU A 126 16.87 -4.71 10.96
CA GLU A 126 18.22 -4.17 11.14
C GLU A 126 18.24 -2.65 10.93
N VAL A 127 17.55 -2.17 9.91
CA VAL A 127 17.47 -0.72 9.64
C VAL A 127 16.77 -0.01 10.80
N LEU A 128 15.67 -0.57 11.31
CA LEU A 128 14.96 0.01 12.45
C LEU A 128 15.86 0.06 13.69
N ALA A 129 16.62 -0.99 13.93
CA ALA A 129 17.56 -1.02 15.05
C ALA A 129 18.63 0.05 14.92
N GLN A 130 19.17 0.24 13.73
CA GLN A 130 20.17 1.27 13.46
C GLN A 130 19.59 2.67 13.64
N LEU A 131 18.39 2.91 13.15
CA LEU A 131 17.70 4.19 13.31
C LEU A 131 17.43 4.50 14.78
N SER A 132 17.03 3.50 15.55
CA SER A 132 16.80 3.65 16.98
C SER A 132 18.07 4.05 17.72
N LYS A 133 19.18 3.39 17.40
CA LYS A 133 20.49 3.72 18.00
C LYS A 133 20.94 5.15 17.64
N ALA A 134 20.75 5.53 16.40
CA ALA A 134 21.09 6.88 15.94
C ALA A 134 20.28 7.94 16.67
N ALA A 135 18.98 7.69 16.88
CA ALA A 135 18.10 8.59 17.60
C ALA A 135 18.52 8.72 19.06
N GLU A 136 18.86 7.61 19.71
CA GLU A 136 19.34 7.62 21.11
C GLU A 136 20.64 8.43 21.23
N GLN A 137 21.57 8.18 20.33
CA GLN A 137 22.85 8.89 20.32
C GLN A 137 22.67 10.38 20.09
N TYR A 138 21.79 10.74 19.17
CA TYR A 138 21.48 12.16 18.90
C TYR A 138 20.91 12.83 20.15
N THR A 139 20.00 12.18 20.85
CA THR A 139 19.41 12.70 22.07
C THR A 139 20.45 12.91 23.17
N GLN A 140 21.35 11.93 23.36
CA GLN A 140 22.43 12.04 24.33
C GLN A 140 23.39 13.20 24.01
N ASP A 141 23.76 13.31 22.74
CA ASP A 141 24.66 14.39 22.30
C ASP A 141 24.00 15.75 22.49
N SER A 142 22.70 15.83 22.20
CA SER A 142 21.92 17.07 22.37
C SER A 142 21.83 17.49 23.84
N GLU A 143 21.57 16.53 24.73
CA GLU A 143 21.55 16.77 26.18
C GLU A 143 22.92 17.22 26.69
N TYR A 144 23.96 16.57 26.19
CA TYR A 144 25.32 16.90 26.59
C TYR A 144 25.71 18.32 26.19
N VAL A 145 25.30 18.74 25.00
CA VAL A 145 25.63 20.07 24.47
C VAL A 145 24.86 21.17 25.23
N ASN A 146 23.69 20.87 25.73
CA ASN A 146 22.82 21.82 26.42
C ASN A 146 23.13 21.96 27.92
N CYS A 147 24.09 21.23 28.43
CA CYS A 147 24.49 21.33 29.84
C CYS A 147 25.40 22.55 30.13
#